data_47e1f509cf9ed815df3f4c6119e60377
#
_entry.id   47e1f509cf9ed815df3f4c6119e60377
#
_cell.length_a   1.000
_cell.length_b   1.000
_cell.length_c   1.000
_cell.angle_alpha   90.00
_cell.angle_beta   90.00
_cell.angle_gamma   90.00
#
_symmetry.space_group_name_H-M   'P 1'
#
loop_
_entity.id
_entity.type
_entity.pdbx_description
1 polymer ?
#
loop_
_entity_poly.entity_id
_entity_poly.type
_entity_poly.pdbx_seq_one_letter_code
_entity_poly.pdbx_strand_id
1 'polypeptide(L)'
;WDDDIDIAMPLDDARRFAQIAPGELREGLTLQSPETEPTREPIMKVRDNNSFYVEANDDFSMPYGKGLYVDIFPFIAYPNVSKGFCKKYGKGMSKCYSILHHSHTYSWRAAAELLWFGAKQMWYSLRWKWAFATKRCDTFMSNVLINNGYGIMHRQDSIFPIGIISFEGKTFAA
;
A
#
# COMPACT_ATOMS: atom_id res chain seq x y z
N TRP A 1 8.15 1.15 -22.35
CA TRP A 1 6.75 1.25 -21.95
C TRP A 1 6.47 0.18 -20.94
N ASP A 2 5.78 0.55 -19.88
CA ASP A 2 5.16 -0.38 -18.95
C ASP A 2 3.77 -0.71 -19.48
N ASP A 3 3.22 -1.84 -19.14
CA ASP A 3 1.94 -2.33 -19.66
C ASP A 3 0.77 -2.04 -18.70
N ASP A 4 1.03 -1.34 -17.59
CA ASP A 4 0.04 -0.93 -16.59
C ASP A 4 0.06 0.57 -16.33
N ILE A 5 -0.98 1.06 -15.68
CA ILE A 5 -1.12 2.44 -15.22
C ILE A 5 -1.28 2.44 -13.72
N ASP A 6 -0.32 3.09 -13.06
CA ASP A 6 -0.31 3.27 -11.63
C ASP A 6 -0.68 4.72 -11.25
N ILE A 7 -1.60 4.87 -10.34
CA ILE A 7 -1.97 6.17 -9.76
C ILE A 7 -1.60 6.17 -8.29
N ALA A 8 -0.91 7.20 -7.85
CA ALA A 8 -0.62 7.42 -6.45
C ALA A 8 -1.41 8.63 -5.92
N MET A 9 -1.99 8.51 -4.73
CA MET A 9 -2.68 9.61 -4.07
C MET A 9 -2.50 9.57 -2.55
N PRO A 10 -2.61 10.73 -1.86
CA PRO A 10 -2.60 10.75 -0.40
C PRO A 10 -3.69 9.84 0.19
N LEU A 11 -3.41 9.23 1.32
CA LEU A 11 -4.33 8.26 1.95
C LEU A 11 -5.73 8.84 2.21
N ASP A 12 -5.82 10.11 2.62
CA ASP A 12 -7.12 10.73 2.90
C ASP A 12 -7.92 10.96 1.61
N ASP A 13 -7.25 11.30 0.51
CA ASP A 13 -7.87 11.40 -0.81
C ASP A 13 -8.26 10.03 -1.33
N ALA A 14 -7.45 9.00 -1.11
CA ALA A 14 -7.76 7.63 -1.46
C ALA A 14 -9.00 7.12 -0.72
N ARG A 15 -9.13 7.42 0.58
CA ARG A 15 -10.33 7.10 1.36
C ARG A 15 -11.58 7.83 0.85
N ARG A 16 -11.42 9.12 0.53
CA ARG A 16 -12.50 9.90 -0.06
C ARG A 16 -12.90 9.35 -1.44
N PHE A 17 -11.93 9.01 -2.25
CA PHE A 17 -12.18 8.35 -3.54
C PHE A 17 -12.94 7.04 -3.36
N ALA A 18 -12.53 6.18 -2.42
CA ALA A 18 -13.21 4.91 -2.14
C ALA A 18 -14.70 5.09 -1.73
N GLN A 19 -15.01 6.19 -1.07
CA GLN A 19 -16.40 6.50 -0.69
C GLN A 19 -17.25 7.02 -1.86
N ILE A 20 -16.65 7.77 -2.78
CA ILE A 20 -17.37 8.47 -3.86
C ILE A 20 -17.42 7.60 -5.13
N ALA A 21 -16.36 6.92 -5.46
CA ALA A 21 -16.19 6.19 -6.71
C ALA A 21 -17.32 5.19 -7.02
N PRO A 22 -17.87 4.42 -6.07
CA PRO A 22 -18.96 3.50 -6.39
C PRO A 22 -20.22 4.17 -6.97
N GLY A 23 -20.43 5.47 -6.67
CA GLY A 23 -21.56 6.24 -7.19
C GLY A 23 -21.26 7.07 -8.45
N GLU A 24 -19.97 7.31 -8.73
CA GLU A 24 -19.54 8.24 -9.79
C GLU A 24 -18.82 7.52 -10.96
N LEU A 25 -18.41 6.28 -10.76
CA LEU A 25 -17.81 5.48 -11.84
C LEU A 25 -18.86 5.21 -12.93
N ARG A 26 -18.40 5.25 -14.18
CA ARG A 26 -19.23 4.88 -15.33
C ARG A 26 -19.72 3.44 -15.19
N GLU A 27 -20.89 3.17 -15.78
CA GLU A 27 -21.38 1.80 -15.96
C GLU A 27 -20.29 0.92 -16.62
N GLY A 28 -20.12 -0.27 -16.09
CA GLY A 28 -19.06 -1.19 -16.52
C GLY A 28 -17.74 -1.03 -15.80
N LEU A 29 -17.58 -0.04 -14.91
CA LEU A 29 -16.40 0.07 -14.05
C LEU A 29 -16.75 -0.23 -12.59
N THR A 30 -15.86 -0.90 -11.88
CA THR A 30 -16.01 -1.18 -10.45
C THR A 30 -14.75 -0.82 -9.69
N LEU A 31 -14.94 -0.32 -8.47
CA LEU A 31 -13.84 -0.12 -7.53
C LEU A 31 -13.68 -1.37 -6.67
N GLN A 32 -12.54 -2.00 -6.78
CA GLN A 32 -12.05 -2.99 -5.84
C GLN A 32 -11.22 -2.29 -4.77
N SER A 33 -11.58 -2.45 -3.51
CA SER A 33 -10.83 -1.89 -2.38
C SER A 33 -10.82 -2.87 -1.21
N PRO A 34 -9.87 -2.75 -0.28
CA PRO A 34 -9.86 -3.57 0.95
C PRO A 34 -11.14 -3.43 1.80
N GLU A 35 -11.89 -2.35 1.59
CA GLU A 35 -13.13 -2.05 2.32
C GLU A 35 -14.37 -2.66 1.66
N THR A 36 -14.34 -2.82 0.34
CA THR A 36 -15.46 -3.34 -0.46
C THR A 36 -15.37 -4.83 -0.75
N GLU A 37 -14.17 -5.37 -0.74
CA GLU A 37 -13.94 -6.78 -1.05
C GLU A 37 -12.93 -7.40 -0.09
N PRO A 38 -13.07 -8.68 0.25
CA PRO A 38 -12.14 -9.39 1.12
C PRO A 38 -10.84 -9.71 0.38
N THR A 39 -10.21 -8.69 -0.22
CA THR A 39 -8.92 -8.84 -0.84
C THR A 39 -7.82 -8.69 0.20
N ARG A 40 -6.80 -9.51 0.12
CA ARG A 40 -5.61 -9.36 0.97
C ARG A 40 -4.67 -8.27 0.48
N GLU A 41 -4.96 -7.74 -0.70
CA GLU A 41 -4.15 -6.70 -1.31
C GLU A 41 -4.63 -5.33 -0.84
N PRO A 42 -3.74 -4.57 -0.29
CA PRO A 42 -4.06 -3.26 0.26
C PRO A 42 -4.05 -2.15 -0.82
N ILE A 43 -4.09 -2.50 -2.09
CA ILE A 43 -4.15 -1.61 -3.25
C ILE A 43 -5.59 -1.53 -3.69
N MET A 44 -6.02 -0.35 -4.05
CA MET A 44 -7.30 -0.19 -4.74
C MET A 44 -7.10 -0.39 -6.24
N LYS A 45 -8.11 -0.97 -6.89
CA LYS A 45 -8.11 -1.15 -8.35
C LYS A 45 -9.44 -0.65 -8.90
N VAL A 46 -9.39 0.15 -9.95
CA VAL A 46 -10.58 0.41 -10.78
C VAL A 46 -10.54 -0.59 -11.93
N ARG A 47 -11.54 -1.46 -11.99
CA ARG A 47 -11.62 -2.54 -12.99
C ARG A 47 -12.69 -2.26 -14.04
N ASP A 48 -12.39 -2.63 -15.28
CA ASP A 48 -13.33 -2.65 -16.38
C ASP A 48 -14.01 -4.03 -16.45
N ASN A 49 -15.31 -4.07 -16.18
CA ASN A 49 -16.10 -5.30 -16.18
C ASN A 49 -16.38 -5.85 -17.59
N ASN A 50 -16.11 -5.05 -18.63
CA ASN A 50 -16.36 -5.43 -20.03
C ASN A 50 -15.11 -6.05 -20.70
N SER A 51 -14.01 -6.15 -19.97
CA SER A 51 -12.76 -6.73 -20.42
C SER A 51 -12.40 -7.98 -19.61
N PHE A 52 -11.42 -8.71 -20.09
CA PHE A 52 -10.89 -9.88 -19.40
C PHE A 52 -9.36 -9.88 -19.49
N TYR A 53 -8.73 -9.82 -18.34
CA TYR A 53 -7.28 -9.83 -18.21
C TYR A 53 -6.87 -10.73 -17.04
N VAL A 54 -5.98 -11.65 -17.28
CA VAL A 54 -5.54 -12.68 -16.32
C VAL A 54 -4.04 -12.63 -16.18
N GLU A 55 -3.59 -12.49 -14.95
CA GLU A 55 -2.19 -12.58 -14.58
C GLU A 55 -1.80 -14.02 -14.23
N ALA A 56 -0.50 -14.32 -14.30
CA ALA A 56 0.02 -15.67 -14.08
C ALA A 56 -0.29 -16.25 -12.67
N ASN A 57 -0.54 -15.40 -11.70
CA ASN A 57 -0.80 -15.78 -10.31
C ASN A 57 -2.22 -15.45 -9.85
N ASP A 58 -3.14 -15.19 -10.78
CA ASP A 58 -4.51 -14.86 -10.45
C ASP A 58 -5.23 -16.00 -9.73
N ASP A 59 -5.90 -15.68 -8.65
CA ASP A 59 -6.76 -16.60 -7.94
C ASP A 59 -8.22 -16.46 -8.43
N PHE A 60 -8.66 -17.46 -9.20
CA PHE A 60 -10.02 -17.51 -9.75
C PHE A 60 -11.10 -17.84 -8.68
N SER A 61 -10.71 -18.21 -7.48
CA SER A 61 -11.65 -18.40 -6.37
C SER A 61 -12.09 -17.08 -5.73
N MET A 62 -11.37 -15.99 -6.01
CA MET A 62 -11.70 -14.67 -5.48
C MET A 62 -12.89 -14.05 -6.20
N PRO A 63 -13.79 -13.35 -5.47
CA PRO A 63 -15.07 -12.88 -6.00
C PRO A 63 -14.98 -11.62 -6.89
N TYR A 64 -13.81 -11.03 -7.07
CA TYR A 64 -13.66 -9.82 -7.88
C TYR A 64 -13.55 -10.12 -9.38
N GLY A 65 -13.95 -9.15 -10.19
CA GLY A 65 -13.85 -9.23 -11.65
C GLY A 65 -12.40 -9.35 -12.15
N LYS A 66 -12.20 -9.99 -13.31
CA LYS A 66 -10.90 -10.19 -13.94
C LYS A 66 -10.72 -9.29 -15.18
N GLY A 67 -11.23 -8.08 -15.11
CA GLY A 67 -11.06 -7.11 -16.18
C GLY A 67 -9.76 -6.32 -16.07
N LEU A 68 -9.42 -5.60 -17.14
CA LEU A 68 -8.35 -4.61 -17.13
C LEU A 68 -8.52 -3.67 -15.94
N TYR A 69 -7.44 -3.19 -15.38
CA TYR A 69 -7.50 -2.35 -14.20
C TYR A 69 -6.44 -1.24 -14.20
N VAL A 70 -6.70 -0.25 -13.37
CA VAL A 70 -5.75 0.78 -12.97
C VAL A 70 -5.49 0.63 -11.49
N ASP A 71 -4.24 0.50 -11.11
CA ASP A 71 -3.84 0.41 -9.72
C ASP A 71 -3.81 1.79 -9.04
N ILE A 72 -4.29 1.84 -7.81
CA ILE A 72 -4.30 3.06 -7.01
C ILE A 72 -3.57 2.79 -5.70
N PHE A 73 -2.45 3.48 -5.53
CA PHE A 73 -1.55 3.37 -4.39
C PHE A 73 -1.76 4.53 -3.41
N PRO A 74 -2.36 4.29 -2.24
CA PRO A 74 -2.44 5.32 -1.22
C PRO A 74 -1.06 5.62 -0.62
N PHE A 75 -0.72 6.89 -0.49
CA PHE A 75 0.48 7.36 0.19
C PHE A 75 0.17 7.94 1.56
N ILE A 76 1.06 7.71 2.52
CA ILE A 76 1.04 8.41 3.81
C ILE A 76 2.29 9.29 3.96
N ALA A 77 2.15 10.34 4.77
CA ALA A 77 3.30 11.11 5.20
C ALA A 77 4.10 10.31 6.24
N TYR A 78 5.38 10.13 5.98
CA TYR A 78 6.30 9.46 6.87
C TYR A 78 7.18 10.44 7.63
N PRO A 79 7.64 10.09 8.83
CA PRO A 79 8.59 10.90 9.55
C PRO A 79 9.92 10.97 8.79
N ASN A 80 10.54 12.14 8.83
CA ASN A 80 11.84 12.38 8.20
C ASN A 80 12.94 11.59 8.93
N VAL A 81 13.10 10.35 8.59
CA VAL A 81 14.09 9.41 9.12
C VAL A 81 15.03 8.94 8.02
N SER A 82 16.18 8.42 8.41
CA SER A 82 17.12 7.90 7.44
C SER A 82 16.57 6.66 6.71
N LYS A 83 17.02 6.46 5.47
CA LYS A 83 16.73 5.24 4.71
C LYS A 83 17.12 3.97 5.48
N GLY A 84 18.25 4.02 6.23
CA GLY A 84 18.68 2.93 7.09
C GLY A 84 17.71 2.63 8.22
N PHE A 85 17.10 3.66 8.82
CA PHE A 85 16.05 3.51 9.82
C PHE A 85 14.82 2.81 9.23
N CYS A 86 14.30 3.31 8.12
CA CYS A 86 13.18 2.68 7.41
C CYS A 86 13.46 1.21 7.10
N LYS A 87 14.60 0.94 6.48
CA LYS A 87 15.00 -0.43 6.10
C LYS A 87 15.11 -1.36 7.30
N LYS A 88 15.75 -0.89 8.39
CA LYS A 88 15.93 -1.69 9.62
C LYS A 88 14.60 -1.98 10.31
N TYR A 89 13.84 -0.93 10.61
CA TYR A 89 12.62 -1.07 11.39
C TYR A 89 11.42 -1.49 10.55
N GLY A 90 11.34 -1.13 9.28
CA GLY A 90 10.33 -1.62 8.35
C GLY A 90 10.47 -3.12 8.06
N LYS A 91 11.65 -3.57 7.59
CA LYS A 91 11.89 -5.02 7.40
C LYS A 91 11.77 -5.80 8.70
N GLY A 92 12.22 -5.20 9.82
CA GLY A 92 12.10 -5.82 11.13
C GLY A 92 10.64 -6.07 11.52
N MET A 93 9.77 -5.08 11.32
CA MET A 93 8.32 -5.20 11.55
C MET A 93 7.71 -6.30 10.68
N SER A 94 7.94 -6.27 9.38
CA SER A 94 7.40 -7.26 8.44
C SER A 94 7.86 -8.69 8.80
N LYS A 95 9.13 -8.87 9.10
CA LYS A 95 9.64 -10.18 9.53
C LYS A 95 8.97 -10.66 10.83
N CYS A 96 8.83 -9.79 11.82
CA CYS A 96 8.15 -10.13 13.06
C CYS A 96 6.69 -10.49 12.80
N TYR A 97 5.99 -9.68 12.01
CA TYR A 97 4.61 -9.93 11.62
C TYR A 97 4.45 -11.30 10.93
N SER A 98 5.28 -11.59 9.94
CA SER A 98 5.25 -12.86 9.21
C SER A 98 5.44 -14.07 10.15
N ILE A 99 6.40 -13.97 11.09
CA ILE A 99 6.65 -15.07 12.04
C ILE A 99 5.50 -15.21 13.04
N LEU A 100 4.96 -14.10 13.56
CA LEU A 100 3.89 -14.14 14.56
C LEU A 100 2.55 -14.62 13.99
N HIS A 101 2.33 -14.46 12.68
CA HIS A 101 1.09 -14.87 12.00
C HIS A 101 1.23 -16.15 11.18
N HIS A 102 2.41 -16.77 11.21
CA HIS A 102 2.60 -18.09 10.62
C HIS A 102 1.98 -19.17 11.51
N SER A 103 1.58 -20.30 10.92
CA SER A 103 1.09 -21.44 11.69
C SER A 103 2.22 -22.04 12.52
N HIS A 104 2.03 -22.09 13.84
CA HIS A 104 3.00 -22.67 14.77
C HIS A 104 2.53 -24.02 15.26
N THR A 105 3.46 -24.98 15.35
CA THR A 105 3.23 -26.22 16.10
C THR A 105 3.44 -25.98 17.59
N TYR A 106 2.60 -26.55 18.44
CA TYR A 106 2.73 -26.43 19.90
C TYR A 106 4.06 -27.02 20.37
N SER A 107 5.02 -26.16 20.70
CA SER A 107 6.34 -26.55 21.21
C SER A 107 6.94 -25.41 22.04
N TRP A 108 7.86 -25.74 22.96
CA TRP A 108 8.61 -24.73 23.72
C TRP A 108 9.41 -23.77 22.82
N ARG A 109 9.89 -24.26 21.69
CA ARG A 109 10.57 -23.44 20.69
C ARG A 109 9.61 -22.42 20.09
N ALA A 110 8.40 -22.82 19.71
CA ALA A 110 7.39 -21.88 19.18
C ALA A 110 7.01 -20.85 20.24
N ALA A 111 6.85 -21.22 21.50
CA ALA A 111 6.60 -20.26 22.57
C ALA A 111 7.73 -19.24 22.73
N ALA A 112 8.98 -19.69 22.71
CA ALA A 112 10.15 -18.81 22.77
C ALA A 112 10.24 -17.88 21.55
N GLU A 113 9.95 -18.37 20.34
CA GLU A 113 9.90 -17.56 19.11
C GLU A 113 8.81 -16.48 19.20
N LEU A 114 7.61 -16.84 19.63
CA LEU A 114 6.50 -15.88 19.79
C LEU A 114 6.85 -14.77 20.79
N LEU A 115 7.43 -15.12 21.94
CA LEU A 115 7.86 -14.13 22.93
C LEU A 115 8.96 -13.22 22.38
N TRP A 116 9.96 -13.78 21.73
CA TRP A 116 11.08 -13.02 21.17
C TRP A 116 10.65 -12.07 20.04
N PHE A 117 9.90 -12.57 19.07
CA PHE A 117 9.43 -11.76 17.94
C PHE A 117 8.33 -10.79 18.37
N GLY A 118 7.49 -11.14 19.34
CA GLY A 118 6.53 -10.23 19.97
C GLY A 118 7.21 -9.03 20.64
N ALA A 119 8.25 -9.29 21.45
CA ALA A 119 9.03 -8.23 22.08
C ALA A 119 9.75 -7.34 21.03
N LYS A 120 10.30 -7.94 19.98
CA LYS A 120 10.91 -7.19 18.87
C LYS A 120 9.89 -6.34 18.12
N GLN A 121 8.72 -6.88 17.82
CA GLN A 121 7.66 -6.12 17.14
C GLN A 121 7.21 -4.94 17.97
N MET A 122 7.03 -5.13 19.27
CA MET A 122 6.71 -4.05 20.19
C MET A 122 7.81 -2.98 20.21
N TRP A 123 9.09 -3.37 20.28
CA TRP A 123 10.22 -2.45 20.23
C TRP A 123 10.24 -1.64 18.91
N TYR A 124 10.06 -2.30 17.76
CA TYR A 124 10.04 -1.62 16.47
C TYR A 124 8.85 -0.69 16.36
N SER A 125 7.68 -1.09 16.86
CA SER A 125 6.49 -0.22 16.91
C SER A 125 6.72 1.01 17.76
N LEU A 126 7.36 0.88 18.92
CA LEU A 126 7.72 2.01 19.76
C LEU A 126 8.70 2.97 19.08
N ARG A 127 9.68 2.42 18.32
CA ARG A 127 10.62 3.24 17.54
C ARG A 127 9.91 4.04 16.44
N TRP A 128 8.95 3.43 15.76
CA TRP A 128 8.11 4.13 14.77
C TRP A 128 7.22 5.17 15.43
N LYS A 129 6.51 4.84 16.51
CA LYS A 129 5.68 5.80 17.26
C LYS A 129 6.51 7.01 17.72
N TRP A 130 7.70 6.76 18.22
CA TRP A 130 8.62 7.83 18.61
C TRP A 130 9.03 8.68 17.40
N ALA A 131 9.35 8.07 16.27
CA ALA A 131 9.69 8.81 15.07
C ALA A 131 8.53 9.68 14.58
N PHE A 132 7.30 9.15 14.54
CA PHE A 132 6.10 9.91 14.18
C PHE A 132 5.81 11.05 15.16
N ALA A 133 6.07 10.87 16.43
CA ALA A 133 5.83 11.89 17.45
C ALA A 133 6.89 13.01 17.47
N THR A 134 8.12 12.72 17.03
CA THR A 134 9.26 13.65 17.21
C THR A 134 9.83 14.22 15.92
N LYS A 135 9.53 13.60 14.78
CA LYS A 135 10.05 14.02 13.48
C LYS A 135 8.97 14.70 12.65
N ARG A 136 9.39 15.58 11.76
CA ARG A 136 8.49 16.17 10.77
C ARG A 136 8.05 15.10 9.76
N CYS A 137 6.78 15.12 9.40
CA CYS A 137 6.17 14.18 8.46
C CYS A 137 5.70 14.87 7.17
N ASP A 138 6.11 16.09 6.94
CA ASP A 138 5.68 16.95 5.84
C ASP A 138 6.59 16.88 4.59
N THR A 139 7.73 16.22 4.67
CA THR A 139 8.72 16.18 3.61
C THR A 139 8.72 14.90 2.80
N PHE A 140 8.33 13.79 3.37
CA PHE A 140 8.41 12.49 2.71
C PHE A 140 7.07 11.79 2.71
N MET A 141 6.79 11.11 1.59
CA MET A 141 5.66 10.20 1.44
C MET A 141 6.18 8.83 1.04
N SER A 142 5.51 7.78 1.47
CA SER A 142 5.81 6.40 1.11
C SER A 142 4.53 5.65 0.81
N ASN A 143 4.60 4.64 -0.03
CA ASN A 143 3.50 3.75 -0.26
C ASN A 143 3.19 2.95 1.02
N VAL A 144 1.98 3.09 1.52
CA VAL A 144 1.51 2.48 2.79
C VAL A 144 1.47 0.97 2.72
N LEU A 145 1.32 0.45 1.52
CA LEU A 145 0.68 -0.84 1.35
C LEU A 145 1.60 -1.89 0.76
N ILE A 146 2.69 -1.48 0.15
CA ILE A 146 3.59 -2.41 -0.48
C ILE A 146 4.95 -2.36 0.20
N ASN A 147 5.46 -3.53 0.46
CA ASN A 147 6.86 -3.76 0.80
C ASN A 147 7.80 -3.40 -0.36
N ASN A 148 7.56 -2.30 -1.05
CA ASN A 148 8.41 -1.81 -2.12
C ASN A 148 9.77 -1.38 -1.55
N GLY A 149 10.49 -2.40 -1.07
CA GLY A 149 11.89 -2.25 -0.73
C GLY A 149 12.18 -1.29 0.41
N TYR A 150 11.35 -1.24 1.47
CA TYR A 150 11.60 -0.47 2.71
C TYR A 150 12.64 0.63 2.62
N GLY A 151 12.22 1.89 2.64
CA GLY A 151 13.09 3.05 2.54
C GLY A 151 13.08 3.68 1.14
N ILE A 152 12.19 3.25 0.27
CA ILE A 152 11.75 4.05 -0.87
C ILE A 152 10.78 5.08 -0.33
N MET A 153 11.20 6.33 -0.40
CA MET A 153 10.44 7.48 0.08
C MET A 153 10.49 8.56 -0.98
N HIS A 154 9.35 9.20 -1.19
CA HIS A 154 9.25 10.33 -2.10
C HIS A 154 9.13 11.62 -1.29
N ARG A 155 9.79 12.67 -1.73
CA ARG A 155 9.66 13.97 -1.10
C ARG A 155 8.30 14.55 -1.48
N GLN A 156 7.59 15.11 -0.52
CA GLN A 156 6.30 15.76 -0.78
C GLN A 156 6.44 16.92 -1.78
N ASP A 157 7.52 17.70 -1.66
CA ASP A 157 7.82 18.80 -2.58
C ASP A 157 8.20 18.36 -4.01
N SER A 158 8.43 17.07 -4.23
CA SER A 158 8.61 16.50 -5.57
C SER A 158 7.30 16.01 -6.20
N ILE A 159 6.24 15.91 -5.39
CA ILE A 159 4.92 15.45 -5.82
C ILE A 159 3.94 16.63 -5.86
N PHE A 160 4.04 17.54 -4.91
CA PHE A 160 3.15 18.69 -4.79
C PHE A 160 3.87 20.03 -4.93
N PRO A 161 3.23 21.02 -5.56
CA PRO A 161 1.91 20.93 -6.20
C PRO A 161 1.95 20.01 -7.42
N ILE A 162 0.84 19.34 -7.69
CA ILE A 162 0.71 18.52 -8.90
C ILE A 162 0.88 19.41 -10.14
N GLY A 163 1.59 18.88 -11.11
CA GLY A 163 1.85 19.51 -12.38
C GLY A 163 0.80 19.17 -13.43
N ILE A 164 1.19 19.32 -14.67
CA ILE A 164 0.37 18.94 -15.83
C ILE A 164 1.22 18.05 -16.72
N ILE A 165 0.69 16.91 -17.09
CA ILE A 165 1.30 15.99 -18.05
C ILE A 165 0.41 15.85 -19.28
N SER A 166 1.02 15.83 -20.46
CA SER A 166 0.34 15.53 -21.71
C SER A 166 0.67 14.11 -22.14
N PHE A 167 -0.35 13.32 -22.37
CA PHE A 167 -0.22 11.96 -22.85
C PHE A 167 -1.26 11.66 -23.92
N GLU A 168 -0.84 11.17 -25.08
CA GLU A 168 -1.68 10.86 -26.25
C GLU A 168 -2.66 11.98 -26.64
N GLY A 169 -2.18 13.21 -26.64
CA GLY A 169 -2.97 14.38 -27.01
C GLY A 169 -3.98 14.86 -25.96
N LYS A 170 -3.99 14.23 -24.78
CA LYS A 170 -4.79 14.65 -23.62
C LYS A 170 -3.90 15.22 -22.53
N THR A 171 -4.48 16.08 -21.72
CA THR A 171 -3.80 16.75 -20.61
C THR A 171 -4.37 16.26 -19.28
N PHE A 172 -3.50 15.89 -18.37
CA PHE A 172 -3.85 15.38 -17.04
C PHE A 172 -3.14 16.21 -15.97
N ALA A 173 -3.77 16.34 -14.81
CA ALA A 173 -3.11 16.79 -13.61
C ALA A 173 -2.31 15.61 -13.02
N ALA A 174 -1.00 15.77 -12.78
CA ALA A 174 -0.10 14.72 -12.31
C ALA A 174 1.04 15.29 -11.45
#